data_9028cf2d050ed56d3829f7c83ac336dc
#
_entry.id   9028cf2d050ed56d3829f7c83ac336dc
#
_cell.length_a   1.000
_cell.length_b   1.000
_cell.length_c   1.000
_cell.angle_alpha   90.00
_cell.angle_beta   90.00
_cell.angle_gamma   90.00
#
_symmetry.space_group_name_H-M   'P 1'
#
loop_
_entity.id
_entity.type
_entity.pdbx_description
1 polymer ?
#
loop_
_entity_poly.entity_id
_entity_poly.type
_entity_poly.pdbx_seq_one_letter_code
_entity_poly.pdbx_strand_id
1 'polypeptide(L)'
;TKFEDSLFYDVSAWTFPLAFNLNYEFLKENLSGNELFDKRSGKISSFSSYGYLVKPYDYNIPRFINFLQENGIRLKSSSKIFKIKNSYFDYGTLLIPVVGQSKKPEKIFELLTEISEKTGIDVYSLSSGYEDNIGFGSNSFTTIKKPKIGLIVGNGIRSYDAGEIWHLFDTRYGIPITKLDVKNLNRTNLTEYSHIILPSYSGSSINI
;
A
#
# COMPACT_ATOMS: atom_id res chain seq x y z
N THR A 1 -17.56 26.45 29.74
CA THR A 1 -18.27 25.44 28.92
C THR A 1 -17.43 24.17 28.96
N LYS A 2 -17.87 23.15 29.72
CA LYS A 2 -17.28 21.83 29.63
C LYS A 2 -17.76 21.22 28.32
N PHE A 3 -16.82 20.94 27.42
CA PHE A 3 -17.10 20.09 26.26
C PHE A 3 -17.34 18.67 26.78
N GLU A 4 -18.49 18.10 26.50
CA GLU A 4 -18.73 16.68 26.75
C GLU A 4 -17.93 15.88 25.72
N ASP A 5 -17.14 14.91 26.17
CA ASP A 5 -16.28 14.08 25.33
C ASP A 5 -17.02 13.38 24.18
N SER A 6 -18.31 13.07 24.37
CA SER A 6 -19.15 12.45 23.34
C SER A 6 -19.38 13.30 22.10
N LEU A 7 -19.43 14.64 22.25
CA LEU A 7 -19.62 15.55 21.10
C LEU A 7 -18.37 15.66 20.21
N PHE A 8 -17.20 15.37 20.76
CA PHE A 8 -15.93 15.44 20.00
C PHE A 8 -15.77 14.24 19.05
N TYR A 9 -16.29 13.07 19.41
CA TYR A 9 -16.19 11.86 18.60
C TYR A 9 -17.18 11.83 17.43
N ASP A 10 -18.34 12.44 17.57
CA ASP A 10 -19.33 12.55 16.48
C ASP A 10 -18.82 13.35 15.28
N VAL A 11 -17.97 14.36 15.51
CA VAL A 11 -17.44 15.21 14.44
C VAL A 11 -16.47 14.46 13.54
N SER A 12 -15.67 13.52 14.09
CA SER A 12 -14.65 12.79 13.33
C SER A 12 -15.28 11.79 12.32
N ALA A 13 -16.46 11.24 12.60
CA ALA A 13 -17.16 10.34 11.68
C ALA A 13 -17.70 11.05 10.42
N TRP A 14 -17.99 12.33 10.51
CA TRP A 14 -18.57 13.12 9.42
C TRP A 14 -17.52 13.58 8.39
N THR A 15 -16.25 13.41 8.69
CA THR A 15 -15.15 13.84 7.82
C THR A 15 -14.70 12.78 6.82
N PHE A 16 -15.18 11.54 6.90
CA PHE A 16 -14.75 10.45 6.03
C PHE A 16 -14.85 10.77 4.53
N PRO A 17 -15.96 11.31 4.00
CA PRO A 17 -16.03 11.67 2.59
C PRO A 17 -14.94 12.67 2.19
N LEU A 18 -14.65 13.65 3.03
CA LEU A 18 -13.62 14.66 2.80
C LEU A 18 -12.21 14.06 2.93
N ALA A 19 -11.98 13.26 3.96
CA ALA A 19 -10.68 12.62 4.21
C ALA A 19 -10.27 11.66 3.10
N PHE A 20 -11.23 10.95 2.50
CA PHE A 20 -11.00 10.00 1.43
C PHE A 20 -11.34 10.54 0.04
N ASN A 21 -11.63 11.85 -0.09
CA ASN A 21 -12.00 12.50 -1.34
C ASN A 21 -13.10 11.74 -2.09
N LEU A 22 -14.15 11.33 -1.36
CA LEU A 22 -15.29 10.62 -1.92
C LEU A 22 -16.35 11.60 -2.41
N ASN A 23 -17.00 11.26 -3.52
CA ASN A 23 -18.20 11.96 -3.92
C ASN A 23 -19.32 11.66 -2.91
N TYR A 24 -19.95 12.70 -2.38
CA TYR A 24 -21.05 12.55 -1.41
C TYR A 24 -22.16 13.57 -1.67
N GLU A 25 -23.34 13.26 -1.20
CA GLU A 25 -24.51 14.13 -1.24
C GLU A 25 -25.24 14.07 0.11
N PHE A 26 -25.71 15.24 0.58
CA PHE A 26 -26.52 15.31 1.78
C PHE A 26 -27.97 15.02 1.42
N LEU A 27 -28.54 14.01 2.03
CA LEU A 27 -29.92 13.62 1.85
C LEU A 27 -30.77 14.11 3.04
N LYS A 28 -31.97 14.60 2.74
CA LYS A 28 -32.95 15.03 3.76
C LYS A 28 -33.78 13.88 4.29
N GLU A 29 -33.81 12.75 3.58
CA GLU A 29 -34.63 11.58 3.89
C GLU A 29 -33.72 10.36 4.11
N ASN A 30 -34.18 9.44 4.94
CA ASN A 30 -33.46 8.18 5.14
C ASN A 30 -33.67 7.29 3.89
N LEU A 31 -32.54 6.87 3.32
CA LEU A 31 -32.59 5.86 2.27
C LEU A 31 -32.71 4.47 2.90
N SER A 32 -33.64 3.68 2.32
CA SER A 32 -33.67 2.23 2.58
C SER A 32 -32.82 1.53 1.54
N GLY A 33 -31.96 0.61 1.98
CA GLY A 33 -31.11 -0.20 1.11
C GLY A 33 -30.71 -1.50 1.79
N ASN A 34 -30.21 -2.43 1.02
CA ASN A 34 -29.64 -3.66 1.55
C ASN A 34 -28.15 -3.44 1.87
N GLU A 35 -27.69 -3.99 2.98
CA GLU A 35 -26.25 -4.03 3.27
C GLU A 35 -25.51 -4.86 2.21
N LEU A 36 -24.45 -4.30 1.67
CA LEU A 36 -23.59 -5.00 0.72
C LEU A 36 -22.45 -5.67 1.49
N PHE A 37 -22.55 -6.98 1.69
CA PHE A 37 -21.52 -7.77 2.39
C PHE A 37 -20.45 -8.35 1.47
N ASP A 38 -20.60 -8.17 0.16
CA ASP A 38 -19.67 -8.78 -0.79
C ASP A 38 -18.29 -8.12 -0.75
N LYS A 39 -17.32 -8.86 -0.24
CA LYS A 39 -15.92 -8.48 -0.36
C LYS A 39 -15.55 -8.53 -1.84
N ARG A 40 -15.18 -7.38 -2.42
CA ARG A 40 -14.68 -7.33 -3.78
C ARG A 40 -13.50 -8.28 -3.95
N SER A 41 -13.60 -9.22 -4.89
CA SER A 41 -12.51 -10.05 -5.36
C SER A 41 -11.89 -9.39 -6.59
N GLY A 42 -10.56 -9.28 -6.61
CA GLY A 42 -9.83 -8.80 -7.78
C GLY A 42 -9.81 -9.85 -8.88
N LYS A 43 -9.54 -9.41 -10.10
CA LYS A 43 -9.51 -10.25 -11.29
C LYS A 43 -8.17 -10.13 -12.01
N ILE A 44 -7.68 -11.25 -12.55
CA ILE A 44 -6.59 -11.27 -13.52
C ILE A 44 -7.17 -11.48 -14.91
N SER A 45 -6.76 -10.66 -15.89
CA SER A 45 -7.30 -10.74 -17.24
C SER A 45 -7.02 -12.08 -17.92
N SER A 46 -5.77 -12.55 -17.84
CA SER A 46 -5.31 -13.83 -18.43
C SER A 46 -3.88 -14.15 -17.96
N PHE A 47 -3.39 -15.33 -18.27
CA PHE A 47 -1.98 -15.67 -18.15
C PHE A 47 -1.14 -14.83 -19.12
N SER A 48 0.04 -14.37 -18.66
CA SER A 48 1.01 -13.65 -19.49
C SER A 48 2.42 -14.20 -19.27
N SER A 49 3.16 -14.36 -20.37
CA SER A 49 4.60 -14.65 -20.36
C SER A 49 5.47 -13.40 -20.31
N TYR A 50 4.91 -12.21 -20.47
CA TYR A 50 5.63 -10.93 -20.48
C TYR A 50 5.59 -10.20 -19.16
N GLY A 51 4.40 -9.99 -18.61
CA GLY A 51 4.23 -9.25 -17.37
C GLY A 51 2.79 -8.87 -17.07
N TYR A 52 2.63 -8.17 -15.96
CA TYR A 52 1.33 -7.72 -15.46
C TYR A 52 1.41 -6.29 -14.97
N LEU A 53 0.30 -5.56 -15.08
CA LEU A 53 0.15 -4.20 -14.57
C LEU A 53 -0.91 -4.15 -13.49
N VAL A 54 -0.70 -3.24 -12.52
CA VAL A 54 -1.67 -2.94 -11.46
C VAL A 54 -1.76 -1.45 -11.27
N LYS A 55 -2.98 -0.91 -11.21
CA LYS A 55 -3.22 0.52 -10.96
C LYS A 55 -2.89 0.88 -9.50
N PRO A 56 -2.32 2.08 -9.22
CA PRO A 56 -1.73 2.38 -7.90
C PRO A 56 -2.71 2.89 -6.84
N TYR A 57 -4.01 3.00 -7.14
CA TYR A 57 -4.95 3.78 -6.31
C TYR A 57 -5.68 3.00 -5.23
N ASP A 58 -5.50 1.68 -5.13
CA ASP A 58 -6.22 0.89 -4.13
C ASP A 58 -5.53 0.98 -2.76
N TYR A 59 -6.34 1.03 -1.69
CA TYR A 59 -5.86 1.02 -0.31
C TYR A 59 -4.96 -0.18 0.01
N ASN A 60 -5.19 -1.31 -0.63
CA ASN A 60 -4.46 -2.56 -0.41
C ASN A 60 -3.16 -2.66 -1.23
N ILE A 61 -2.77 -1.64 -2.00
CA ILE A 61 -1.52 -1.66 -2.79
C ILE A 61 -0.28 -1.99 -1.93
N PRO A 62 -0.07 -1.42 -0.74
CA PRO A 62 1.09 -1.79 0.09
C PRO A 62 1.08 -3.27 0.48
N ARG A 63 -0.08 -3.84 0.80
CA ARG A 63 -0.23 -5.27 1.10
C ARG A 63 0.07 -6.14 -0.12
N PHE A 64 -0.43 -5.74 -1.29
CA PHE A 64 -0.17 -6.42 -2.56
C PHE A 64 1.33 -6.46 -2.89
N ILE A 65 2.01 -5.31 -2.79
CA ILE A 65 3.46 -5.20 -3.02
C ILE A 65 4.22 -6.08 -2.02
N ASN A 66 3.93 -5.96 -0.73
CA ASN A 66 4.64 -6.71 0.30
C ASN A 66 4.49 -8.22 0.10
N PHE A 67 3.29 -8.71 -0.15
CA PHE A 67 3.07 -10.13 -0.41
C PHE A 67 3.94 -10.66 -1.56
N LEU A 68 4.01 -9.93 -2.67
CA LEU A 68 4.81 -10.34 -3.81
C LEU A 68 6.32 -10.29 -3.50
N GLN A 69 6.77 -9.26 -2.78
CA GLN A 69 8.16 -9.12 -2.37
C GLN A 69 8.58 -10.21 -1.37
N GLU A 70 7.71 -10.60 -0.42
CA GLU A 70 7.94 -11.72 0.50
C GLU A 70 8.07 -13.05 -0.26
N ASN A 71 7.36 -13.18 -1.36
CA ASN A 71 7.45 -14.33 -2.24
C ASN A 71 8.59 -14.22 -3.27
N GLY A 72 9.49 -13.25 -3.15
CA GLY A 72 10.67 -13.09 -4.01
C GLY A 72 10.34 -12.58 -5.42
N ILE A 73 9.17 -11.96 -5.62
CA ILE A 73 8.78 -11.33 -6.88
C ILE A 73 9.28 -9.90 -6.91
N ARG A 74 10.00 -9.53 -7.98
CA ARG A 74 10.45 -8.16 -8.21
C ARG A 74 9.35 -7.38 -8.91
N LEU A 75 9.11 -6.15 -8.43
CA LEU A 75 8.15 -5.21 -8.99
C LEU A 75 8.86 -3.92 -9.40
N LYS A 76 8.26 -3.24 -10.36
CA LYS A 76 8.67 -1.91 -10.78
C LYS A 76 7.48 -0.95 -10.68
N SER A 77 7.77 0.34 -10.60
CA SER A 77 6.79 1.42 -10.60
C SER A 77 7.01 2.32 -11.80
N SER A 78 5.95 2.73 -12.48
CA SER A 78 6.02 3.65 -13.61
C SER A 78 6.23 5.08 -13.16
N SER A 79 7.17 5.77 -13.79
CA SER A 79 7.37 7.22 -13.68
C SER A 79 6.66 8.01 -14.79
N LYS A 80 5.80 7.35 -15.57
CA LYS A 80 5.05 7.97 -16.67
C LYS A 80 3.60 7.52 -16.67
N ILE A 81 2.74 8.38 -17.17
CA ILE A 81 1.37 8.04 -17.55
C ILE A 81 1.43 7.40 -18.95
N PHE A 82 0.65 6.37 -19.14
CA PHE A 82 0.53 5.70 -20.43
C PHE A 82 -0.86 5.09 -20.61
N LYS A 83 -1.15 4.70 -21.86
CA LYS A 83 -2.40 4.05 -22.21
C LYS A 83 -2.08 2.75 -22.94
N ILE A 84 -2.82 1.70 -22.64
CA ILE A 84 -2.78 0.44 -23.36
C ILE A 84 -4.20 0.13 -23.79
N LYS A 85 -4.43 0.07 -25.10
CA LYS A 85 -5.78 -0.07 -25.67
C LYS A 85 -6.70 1.02 -25.11
N ASN A 86 -7.73 0.65 -24.37
CA ASN A 86 -8.70 1.57 -23.76
C ASN A 86 -8.46 1.84 -22.26
N SER A 87 -7.37 1.32 -21.70
CA SER A 87 -7.07 1.46 -20.28
C SER A 87 -5.98 2.48 -20.03
N TYR A 88 -6.24 3.45 -19.15
CA TYR A 88 -5.25 4.41 -18.63
C TYR A 88 -4.51 3.85 -17.42
N PHE A 89 -3.19 4.09 -17.41
CA PHE A 89 -2.26 3.75 -16.34
C PHE A 89 -1.48 5.00 -15.96
N ASP A 90 -1.54 5.36 -14.69
CA ASP A 90 -0.97 6.59 -14.18
C ASP A 90 0.42 6.38 -13.55
N TYR A 91 1.03 7.46 -13.07
CA TYR A 91 2.23 7.41 -12.23
C TYR A 91 2.04 6.40 -11.11
N GLY A 92 3.10 5.67 -10.78
CA GLY A 92 3.03 4.67 -9.73
C GLY A 92 2.42 3.33 -10.18
N THR A 93 1.92 3.20 -11.41
CA THR A 93 1.45 1.91 -11.93
C THR A 93 2.52 0.84 -11.70
N LEU A 94 2.13 -0.25 -11.06
CA LEU A 94 3.01 -1.36 -10.79
C LEU A 94 3.17 -2.21 -12.05
N LEU A 95 4.40 -2.58 -12.35
CA LEU A 95 4.76 -3.57 -13.34
C LEU A 95 5.37 -4.77 -12.64
N ILE A 96 4.79 -5.93 -12.87
CA ILE A 96 5.32 -7.22 -12.45
C ILE A 96 5.84 -7.93 -13.71
N PRO A 97 7.13 -7.80 -14.04
CA PRO A 97 7.71 -8.50 -15.18
C PRO A 97 7.74 -10.00 -14.90
N VAL A 98 7.47 -10.83 -15.89
CA VAL A 98 7.64 -12.29 -15.81
C VAL A 98 9.08 -12.65 -16.16
N VAL A 99 9.63 -12.01 -17.17
CA VAL A 99 11.01 -12.25 -17.62
C VAL A 99 12.01 -11.76 -16.57
N GLY A 100 13.03 -12.56 -16.31
CA GLY A 100 14.11 -12.24 -15.37
C GLY A 100 13.73 -12.40 -13.90
N GLN A 101 12.59 -12.99 -13.58
CA GLN A 101 12.25 -13.44 -12.22
C GLN A 101 12.93 -14.79 -11.90
N SER A 102 13.08 -15.08 -10.61
CA SER A 102 13.59 -16.39 -10.16
C SER A 102 12.52 -17.48 -10.20
N LYS A 103 11.24 -17.11 -10.27
CA LYS A 103 10.10 -18.01 -10.30
C LYS A 103 9.61 -18.25 -11.71
N LYS A 104 9.03 -19.44 -11.95
CA LYS A 104 8.39 -19.79 -13.23
C LYS A 104 7.14 -18.92 -13.47
N PRO A 105 6.77 -18.65 -14.73
CA PRO A 105 5.59 -17.85 -15.07
C PRO A 105 4.29 -18.35 -14.43
N GLU A 106 4.10 -19.65 -14.34
CA GLU A 106 2.91 -20.27 -13.74
C GLU A 106 2.82 -19.94 -12.25
N LYS A 107 3.96 -19.98 -11.53
CA LYS A 107 3.99 -19.64 -10.10
C LYS A 107 3.76 -18.16 -9.85
N ILE A 108 4.23 -17.30 -10.74
CA ILE A 108 3.95 -15.85 -10.67
C ILE A 108 2.45 -15.62 -10.85
N PHE A 109 1.83 -16.27 -11.83
CA PHE A 109 0.39 -16.16 -12.09
C PHE A 109 -0.44 -16.66 -10.89
N GLU A 110 -0.07 -17.79 -10.29
CA GLU A 110 -0.71 -18.32 -9.08
C GLU A 110 -0.66 -17.32 -7.90
N LEU A 111 0.52 -16.76 -7.62
CA LEU A 111 0.71 -15.77 -6.54
C LEU A 111 -0.08 -14.48 -6.81
N LEU A 112 -0.13 -14.04 -8.05
CA LEU A 112 -0.92 -12.87 -8.44
C LEU A 112 -2.42 -13.13 -8.30
N THR A 113 -2.89 -14.32 -8.65
CA THR A 113 -4.30 -14.73 -8.46
C THR A 113 -4.65 -14.70 -6.98
N GLU A 114 -3.84 -15.33 -6.14
CA GLU A 114 -4.04 -15.38 -4.70
C GLU A 114 -4.15 -13.98 -4.08
N ILE A 115 -3.19 -13.10 -4.38
CA ILE A 115 -3.19 -11.76 -3.77
C ILE A 115 -4.25 -10.84 -4.37
N SER A 116 -4.57 -10.98 -5.65
CA SER A 116 -5.65 -10.27 -6.32
C SER A 116 -6.99 -10.57 -5.64
N GLU A 117 -7.31 -11.84 -5.43
CA GLU A 117 -8.53 -12.27 -4.73
C GLU A 117 -8.58 -11.78 -3.28
N LYS A 118 -7.47 -11.86 -2.55
CA LYS A 118 -7.39 -11.42 -1.15
C LYS A 118 -7.53 -9.92 -0.96
N THR A 119 -7.05 -9.13 -1.93
CA THR A 119 -6.99 -7.66 -1.83
C THR A 119 -8.09 -6.94 -2.59
N GLY A 120 -8.74 -7.62 -3.53
CA GLY A 120 -9.72 -7.01 -4.43
C GLY A 120 -9.09 -6.20 -5.58
N ILE A 121 -7.79 -6.33 -5.79
CA ILE A 121 -7.04 -5.55 -6.78
C ILE A 121 -7.06 -6.26 -8.13
N ASP A 122 -7.45 -5.52 -9.19
CA ASP A 122 -7.44 -6.03 -10.55
C ASP A 122 -6.02 -6.02 -11.14
N VAL A 123 -5.67 -7.08 -11.87
CA VAL A 123 -4.38 -7.30 -12.50
C VAL A 123 -4.56 -7.41 -14.01
N TYR A 124 -3.85 -6.59 -14.76
CA TYR A 124 -3.93 -6.49 -16.22
C TYR A 124 -2.75 -7.21 -16.86
N SER A 125 -3.02 -8.19 -17.69
CA SER A 125 -2.00 -8.98 -18.35
C SER A 125 -1.46 -8.26 -19.59
N LEU A 126 -0.14 -8.31 -19.80
CA LEU A 126 0.53 -7.79 -20.97
C LEU A 126 0.61 -8.86 -22.06
N SER A 127 0.40 -8.47 -23.30
CA SER A 127 0.51 -9.33 -24.49
C SER A 127 1.90 -9.27 -25.14
N SER A 128 2.69 -8.23 -24.83
CA SER A 128 4.05 -8.05 -25.34
C SER A 128 4.94 -7.27 -24.37
N GLY A 129 6.23 -7.17 -24.69
CA GLY A 129 7.19 -6.35 -23.94
C GLY A 129 7.17 -4.85 -24.32
N TYR A 130 6.41 -4.49 -25.35
CA TYR A 130 6.26 -3.13 -25.87
C TYR A 130 4.84 -2.96 -26.42
N GLU A 131 4.09 -1.99 -25.88
CA GLU A 131 2.74 -1.66 -26.32
C GLU A 131 2.54 -0.14 -26.31
N ASP A 132 1.82 0.39 -27.30
CA ASP A 132 1.38 1.80 -27.36
C ASP A 132 2.50 2.82 -27.03
N ASN A 133 3.67 2.63 -27.61
CA ASN A 133 4.87 3.47 -27.44
C ASN A 133 5.52 3.42 -26.04
N ILE A 134 5.21 2.41 -25.22
CA ILE A 134 5.89 2.19 -23.96
C ILE A 134 6.60 0.82 -23.93
N GLY A 135 7.90 0.84 -23.64
CA GLY A 135 8.69 -0.36 -23.41
C GLY A 135 8.73 -0.71 -21.92
N PHE A 136 8.26 -1.88 -21.54
CA PHE A 136 8.21 -2.31 -20.14
C PHE A 136 9.59 -2.64 -19.55
N GLY A 137 10.62 -2.73 -20.39
CA GLY A 137 12.03 -2.81 -19.98
C GLY A 137 12.75 -1.47 -19.82
N SER A 138 12.09 -0.35 -20.19
CA SER A 138 12.71 0.98 -20.22
C SER A 138 12.94 1.57 -18.82
N ASN A 139 13.73 2.67 -18.78
CA ASN A 139 13.98 3.44 -17.54
C ASN A 139 12.71 4.16 -17.01
N SER A 140 11.60 4.11 -17.72
CA SER A 140 10.31 4.59 -17.22
C SER A 140 9.75 3.73 -16.08
N PHE A 141 10.34 2.55 -15.86
CA PHE A 141 9.93 1.63 -14.80
C PHE A 141 11.10 1.39 -13.83
N THR A 142 10.98 1.96 -12.63
CA THR A 142 11.99 1.86 -11.57
C THR A 142 11.66 0.72 -10.60
N THR A 143 12.66 -0.07 -10.22
CA THR A 143 12.48 -1.19 -9.29
C THR A 143 12.05 -0.70 -7.91
N ILE A 144 10.98 -1.29 -7.37
CA ILE A 144 10.52 -1.07 -6.00
C ILE A 144 11.37 -1.91 -5.06
N LYS A 145 12.13 -1.23 -4.21
CA LYS A 145 12.91 -1.90 -3.17
C LYS A 145 12.02 -2.29 -1.99
N LYS A 146 12.30 -3.45 -1.39
CA LYS A 146 11.60 -3.85 -0.15
C LYS A 146 12.04 -2.91 0.99
N PRO A 147 11.10 -2.26 1.69
CA PRO A 147 11.45 -1.36 2.77
C PRO A 147 11.91 -2.15 4.01
N LYS A 148 12.90 -1.62 4.74
CA LYS A 148 13.24 -2.02 6.10
C LYS A 148 12.91 -0.84 7.01
N ILE A 149 11.84 -0.97 7.79
CA ILE A 149 11.23 0.14 8.52
C ILE A 149 11.54 0.01 10.00
N GLY A 150 12.06 1.08 10.61
CA GLY A 150 12.18 1.25 12.05
C GLY A 150 11.11 2.20 12.58
N LEU A 151 10.42 1.82 13.65
CA LEU A 151 9.46 2.64 14.37
C LEU A 151 10.03 3.00 15.75
N ILE A 152 10.21 4.28 15.99
CA ILE A 152 10.71 4.75 17.28
C ILE A 152 9.61 4.58 18.34
N VAL A 153 9.96 3.96 19.46
CA VAL A 153 9.07 3.69 20.59
C VAL A 153 9.78 3.98 21.91
N GLY A 154 9.06 3.95 23.02
CA GLY A 154 9.64 4.07 24.36
C GLY A 154 9.33 5.41 25.04
N ASN A 155 10.15 5.78 26.02
CA ASN A 155 9.88 6.94 26.87
C ASN A 155 9.80 8.24 26.06
N GLY A 156 8.75 9.04 26.29
CA GLY A 156 8.50 10.29 25.56
C GLY A 156 7.74 10.12 24.24
N ILE A 157 7.65 8.92 23.68
CA ILE A 157 6.86 8.65 22.47
C ILE A 157 5.41 8.37 22.86
N ARG A 158 4.46 8.98 22.15
CA ARG A 158 3.03 8.71 22.35
C ARG A 158 2.70 7.28 21.92
N SER A 159 2.30 6.47 22.90
CA SER A 159 2.04 5.04 22.69
C SER A 159 0.88 4.77 21.73
N TYR A 160 -0.16 5.61 21.74
CA TYR A 160 -1.29 5.50 20.80
C TYR A 160 -0.85 5.67 19.35
N ASP A 161 -0.11 6.74 19.06
CA ASP A 161 0.37 7.02 17.69
C ASP A 161 1.30 5.89 17.21
N ALA A 162 2.23 5.44 18.05
CA ALA A 162 3.10 4.32 17.73
C ALA A 162 2.31 3.01 17.51
N GLY A 163 1.27 2.79 18.33
CA GLY A 163 0.39 1.64 18.23
C GLY A 163 -0.43 1.63 16.93
N GLU A 164 -0.98 2.76 16.54
CA GLU A 164 -1.74 2.91 15.28
C GLU A 164 -0.85 2.66 14.06
N ILE A 165 0.35 3.23 14.04
CA ILE A 165 1.33 3.02 12.99
C ILE A 165 1.72 1.55 12.91
N TRP A 166 2.06 0.94 14.04
CA TRP A 166 2.40 -0.48 14.09
C TRP A 166 1.24 -1.35 13.60
N HIS A 167 0.02 -1.11 14.07
CA HIS A 167 -1.17 -1.84 13.65
C HIS A 167 -1.43 -1.72 12.14
N LEU A 168 -1.25 -0.54 11.56
CA LEU A 168 -1.41 -0.33 10.12
C LEU A 168 -0.43 -1.20 9.33
N PHE A 169 0.85 -1.15 9.65
CA PHE A 169 1.87 -1.90 8.93
C PHE A 169 1.74 -3.40 9.14
N ASP A 170 1.67 -3.84 10.40
CA ASP A 170 1.66 -5.26 10.76
C ASP A 170 0.34 -5.93 10.38
N THR A 171 -0.79 -5.36 10.81
CA THR A 171 -2.10 -6.02 10.67
C THR A 171 -2.74 -5.76 9.31
N ARG A 172 -2.68 -4.51 8.80
CA ARG A 172 -3.37 -4.15 7.57
C ARG A 172 -2.55 -4.48 6.33
N TYR A 173 -1.25 -4.17 6.33
CA TYR A 173 -0.40 -4.36 5.16
C TYR A 173 0.47 -5.61 5.23
N GLY A 174 0.63 -6.21 6.41
CA GLY A 174 1.51 -7.36 6.63
C GLY A 174 2.99 -7.01 6.44
N ILE A 175 3.35 -5.72 6.58
CA ILE A 175 4.72 -5.24 6.45
C ILE A 175 5.39 -5.27 7.83
N PRO A 176 6.41 -6.10 8.04
CA PRO A 176 7.11 -6.15 9.32
C PRO A 176 7.86 -4.85 9.58
N ILE A 177 7.68 -4.28 10.75
CA ILE A 177 8.43 -3.11 11.22
C ILE A 177 9.19 -3.43 12.51
N THR A 178 10.38 -2.86 12.64
CA THR A 178 11.22 -3.04 13.84
C THR A 178 10.92 -1.92 14.83
N LYS A 179 10.53 -2.27 16.05
CA LYS A 179 10.38 -1.28 17.16
C LYS A 179 11.75 -0.95 17.71
N LEU A 180 12.14 0.32 17.64
CA LEU A 180 13.42 0.86 18.09
C LEU A 180 13.18 1.69 19.37
N ASP A 181 13.63 1.18 20.51
CA ASP A 181 13.49 1.90 21.78
C ASP A 181 14.44 3.10 21.83
N VAL A 182 13.91 4.28 22.16
CA VAL A 182 14.67 5.54 22.33
C VAL A 182 15.94 5.33 23.19
N LYS A 183 15.87 4.51 24.24
CA LYS A 183 17.01 4.22 25.14
C LYS A 183 18.20 3.60 24.43
N ASN A 184 17.96 2.93 23.30
CA ASN A 184 18.98 2.16 22.58
C ASN A 184 19.36 2.80 21.25
N LEU A 185 18.77 3.93 20.86
CA LEU A 185 19.00 4.55 19.55
C LEU A 185 20.46 4.86 19.28
N ASN A 186 21.20 5.35 20.27
CA ASN A 186 22.64 5.66 20.16
C ASN A 186 23.53 4.42 19.95
N ARG A 187 22.97 3.21 20.16
CA ARG A 187 23.67 1.92 19.93
C ARG A 187 23.12 1.18 18.73
N THR A 188 22.03 1.69 18.13
CA THR A 188 21.36 1.06 16.99
C THR A 188 21.98 1.55 15.71
N ASN A 189 22.34 0.62 14.82
CA ASN A 189 22.79 0.98 13.48
C ASN A 189 21.60 1.40 12.61
N LEU A 190 21.29 2.70 12.59
CA LEU A 190 20.16 3.24 11.84
C LEU A 190 20.35 3.15 10.32
N THR A 191 21.58 3.00 9.83
CA THR A 191 21.85 2.88 8.37
C THR A 191 21.32 1.59 7.77
N GLU A 192 20.94 0.61 8.59
CA GLU A 192 20.29 -0.62 8.14
C GLU A 192 18.86 -0.42 7.71
N TYR A 193 18.21 0.68 8.11
CA TYR A 193 16.81 0.97 7.82
C TYR A 193 16.70 1.88 6.61
N SER A 194 15.75 1.59 5.73
CA SER A 194 15.41 2.47 4.61
C SER A 194 14.53 3.65 5.05
N HIS A 195 13.75 3.45 6.12
CA HIS A 195 12.83 4.44 6.69
C HIS A 195 12.83 4.35 8.21
N ILE A 196 12.85 5.51 8.85
CA ILE A 196 12.67 5.66 10.30
C ILE A 196 11.40 6.49 10.52
N ILE A 197 10.45 5.95 11.28
CA ILE A 197 9.22 6.63 11.63
C ILE A 197 9.34 7.12 13.07
N LEU A 198 9.21 8.42 13.26
CA LEU A 198 9.13 9.07 14.56
C LEU A 198 7.68 9.49 14.81
N PRO A 199 6.94 8.81 15.69
CA PRO A 199 5.59 9.23 16.09
C PRO A 199 5.64 10.53 16.92
N SER A 200 4.47 11.08 17.23
CA SER A 200 4.37 12.22 18.14
C SER A 200 5.06 11.95 19.47
N TYR A 201 5.77 12.92 20.00
CA TYR A 201 6.45 12.82 21.27
C TYR A 201 6.03 13.95 22.22
N SER A 202 6.03 13.64 23.52
CA SER A 202 5.79 14.61 24.59
C SER A 202 6.99 14.59 25.52
N GLY A 203 7.78 15.66 25.53
CA GLY A 203 8.94 15.77 26.41
C GLY A 203 9.98 16.76 25.89
N SER A 204 10.81 17.28 26.77
CA SER A 204 11.74 18.38 26.48
C SER A 204 13.04 17.93 25.78
N SER A 205 13.29 16.65 25.60
CA SER A 205 14.47 16.20 24.85
C SER A 205 14.41 14.72 24.51
N ILE A 206 14.31 14.40 23.23
CA ILE A 206 14.91 13.20 22.71
C ILE A 206 16.37 13.59 22.41
N ASN A 207 17.30 13.26 23.29
CA ASN A 207 18.72 13.33 22.97
C ASN A 207 19.02 12.18 22.02
N ILE A 208 19.11 12.48 20.74
CA ILE A 208 19.57 11.57 19.68
C ILE A 208 21.07 11.72 19.55
#